data_6a89e16671b48953e4fea77f3aad53f9
#
_entry.id   6a89e16671b48953e4fea77f3aad53f9
#
_cell.length_a   1.000
_cell.length_b   1.000
_cell.length_c   1.000
_cell.angle_alpha   90.00
_cell.angle_beta   90.00
_cell.angle_gamma   90.00
#
_symmetry.space_group_name_H-M   'P 1'
#
loop_
_entity.id
_entity.type
_entity.pdbx_description
1 polymer ?
#
loop_
_entity_poly.entity_id
_entity_poly.type
_entity_poly.pdbx_seq_one_letter_code
_entity_poly.pdbx_strand_id
1 'polypeptide(L)'
;MEIRENRANFVEIDCSECGKFYELEDFRGTFYEEVFRSSLEKERWCPECRDRIIADQNAAKIKAAETLRKTQFRTNPEQFLEAAGLPPGYSIDKASGKLLTAPIVRYAAEWLWQHRSCNVLMSGVTGAGKSTSAVFVAMKMIEEENANLRYYTLGQLLSLWRSARRSEDPEADLKFLWRLFGQTDLTIIDEVVGKARISDSGQELLFDILEAVNNGECRSRIWLLGNFYRGSIEAIFADPDPIRRRIAENFICVRLDPEKKQCIKLKALEK
;
A
#
# COMPACT_ATOMS: atom_id res chain seq x y z
N MET A 1 -33.41 15.72 28.59
CA MET A 1 -32.46 14.78 29.22
C MET A 1 -32.86 14.68 30.68
N GLU A 2 -33.50 13.60 31.10
CA GLU A 2 -33.80 13.33 32.52
C GLU A 2 -32.58 12.64 33.13
N ILE A 3 -32.04 13.19 34.19
CA ILE A 3 -30.99 12.62 35.03
C ILE A 3 -31.66 12.00 36.23
N ARG A 4 -31.53 10.68 36.38
CA ARG A 4 -32.07 9.96 37.57
C ARG A 4 -30.92 9.51 38.46
N GLU A 5 -30.94 9.89 39.72
CA GLU A 5 -29.93 9.49 40.69
C GLU A 5 -30.28 8.11 41.27
N ASN A 6 -29.51 7.06 40.94
CA ASN A 6 -29.84 5.70 41.37
C ASN A 6 -28.81 5.04 42.31
N ARG A 7 -27.57 5.50 42.37
CA ARG A 7 -26.53 5.04 43.32
C ARG A 7 -25.57 6.17 43.62
N ALA A 8 -24.89 6.13 44.76
CA ALA A 8 -24.01 7.20 45.22
C ALA A 8 -22.90 7.65 44.26
N ASN A 9 -22.59 6.88 43.21
CA ASN A 9 -21.48 7.13 42.28
C ASN A 9 -21.87 7.00 40.79
N PHE A 10 -23.18 6.97 40.44
CA PHE A 10 -23.63 6.83 39.07
C PHE A 10 -24.83 7.70 38.76
N VAL A 11 -24.91 8.23 37.57
CA VAL A 11 -26.07 8.92 36.99
C VAL A 11 -26.64 8.14 35.83
N GLU A 12 -27.95 7.98 35.78
CA GLU A 12 -28.67 7.41 34.64
C GLU A 12 -28.97 8.51 33.64
N ILE A 13 -28.66 8.25 32.38
CA ILE A 13 -28.82 9.15 31.23
C ILE A 13 -29.63 8.46 30.14
N ASP A 14 -30.63 9.18 29.60
CA ASP A 14 -31.34 8.72 28.40
C ASP A 14 -30.49 8.86 27.15
N CYS A 15 -30.31 7.77 26.45
CA CYS A 15 -29.67 7.81 25.14
C CYS A 15 -30.58 8.55 24.13
N SER A 16 -30.10 9.62 23.56
CA SER A 16 -30.86 10.41 22.57
C SER A 16 -31.16 9.67 21.27
N GLU A 17 -30.48 8.56 21.00
CA GLU A 17 -30.61 7.78 19.78
C GLU A 17 -31.61 6.62 19.96
N CYS A 18 -31.50 5.83 21.03
CA CYS A 18 -32.31 4.63 21.21
C CYS A 18 -33.29 4.71 22.39
N GLY A 19 -33.25 5.77 23.21
CA GLY A 19 -34.07 5.96 24.37
C GLY A 19 -33.77 5.03 25.56
N LYS A 20 -32.73 4.18 25.48
CA LYS A 20 -32.30 3.33 26.59
C LYS A 20 -31.56 4.15 27.62
N PHE A 21 -31.80 3.83 28.90
CA PHE A 21 -30.97 4.36 29.97
C PHE A 21 -29.61 3.69 30.00
N TYR A 22 -28.58 4.46 30.35
CA TYR A 22 -27.25 3.96 30.65
C TYR A 22 -26.67 4.71 31.84
N GLU A 23 -25.78 4.04 32.57
CA GLU A 23 -25.14 4.58 33.77
C GLU A 23 -23.80 5.18 33.41
N LEU A 24 -23.52 6.40 33.89
CA LEU A 24 -22.20 7.01 33.88
C LEU A 24 -21.72 7.22 35.31
N GLU A 25 -20.41 7.07 35.53
CA GLU A 25 -19.80 7.37 36.82
C GLU A 25 -19.98 8.86 37.17
N ASP A 26 -20.47 9.14 38.37
CA ASP A 26 -20.77 10.49 38.80
C ASP A 26 -19.57 11.14 39.49
N PHE A 27 -18.98 12.11 38.82
CA PHE A 27 -17.86 12.89 39.35
C PHE A 27 -18.27 14.25 39.93
N ARG A 28 -19.57 14.50 40.15
CA ARG A 28 -20.04 15.74 40.79
C ARG A 28 -19.48 15.86 42.21
N GLY A 29 -18.97 17.05 42.53
CA GLY A 29 -18.32 17.31 43.82
C GLY A 29 -16.88 16.82 43.92
N THR A 30 -16.32 16.30 42.83
CA THR A 30 -14.91 15.89 42.75
C THR A 30 -14.05 16.93 42.00
N PHE A 31 -12.74 16.76 42.06
CA PHE A 31 -11.80 17.58 41.28
C PHE A 31 -12.06 17.49 39.75
N TYR A 32 -12.70 16.43 39.27
CA TYR A 32 -13.02 16.20 37.87
C TYR A 32 -14.40 16.66 37.43
N GLU A 33 -15.16 17.39 38.30
CA GLU A 33 -16.54 17.79 38.01
C GLU A 33 -16.69 18.60 36.72
N GLU A 34 -15.75 19.50 36.43
CA GLU A 34 -15.79 20.34 35.21
C GLU A 34 -15.59 19.52 33.92
N VAL A 35 -14.69 18.54 33.96
CA VAL A 35 -14.48 17.57 32.89
C VAL A 35 -15.71 16.69 32.71
N PHE A 36 -16.30 16.24 33.78
CA PHE A 36 -17.52 15.43 33.80
C PHE A 36 -18.72 16.18 33.19
N ARG A 37 -18.95 17.42 33.57
CA ARG A 37 -19.99 18.26 32.95
C ARG A 37 -19.79 18.44 31.46
N SER A 38 -18.57 18.69 31.00
CA SER A 38 -18.24 18.78 29.58
C SER A 38 -18.45 17.45 28.86
N SER A 39 -18.22 16.33 29.50
CA SER A 39 -18.47 15.01 28.94
C SER A 39 -19.97 14.71 28.86
N LEU A 40 -20.76 15.03 29.89
CA LEU A 40 -22.21 14.87 29.88
C LEU A 40 -22.89 15.65 28.75
N GLU A 41 -22.39 16.86 28.42
CA GLU A 41 -22.92 17.64 27.33
C GLU A 41 -22.61 17.03 25.95
N LYS A 42 -21.51 16.26 25.84
CA LYS A 42 -21.05 15.61 24.60
C LYS A 42 -21.57 14.17 24.48
N GLU A 43 -21.71 13.44 25.59
CA GLU A 43 -22.14 12.04 25.61
C GLU A 43 -23.64 11.92 25.62
N ARG A 44 -24.28 12.12 24.47
CA ARG A 44 -25.74 11.95 24.29
C ARG A 44 -26.15 10.53 23.93
N TRP A 45 -25.20 9.61 23.81
CA TRP A 45 -25.42 8.28 23.31
C TRP A 45 -24.91 7.23 24.30
N CYS A 46 -25.66 6.15 24.48
CA CYS A 46 -25.13 4.98 25.18
C CYS A 46 -23.92 4.40 24.44
N PRO A 47 -23.06 3.61 25.12
CA PRO A 47 -21.84 3.07 24.50
C PRO A 47 -22.10 2.36 23.17
N GLU A 48 -23.16 1.54 23.08
CA GLU A 48 -23.51 0.81 21.83
C GLU A 48 -23.89 1.76 20.70
N CYS A 49 -24.70 2.79 20.96
CA CYS A 49 -25.08 3.78 19.95
C CYS A 49 -23.92 4.66 19.57
N ARG A 50 -23.07 5.05 20.52
CA ARG A 50 -21.87 5.82 20.28
C ARG A 50 -20.92 5.09 19.33
N ASP A 51 -20.64 3.83 19.60
CA ASP A 51 -19.74 3.02 18.77
C ASP A 51 -20.30 2.86 17.35
N ARG A 52 -21.61 2.62 17.22
CA ARG A 52 -22.28 2.56 15.92
C ARG A 52 -22.19 3.89 15.17
N ILE A 53 -22.52 5.01 15.82
CA ILE A 53 -22.49 6.35 15.18
C ILE A 53 -21.08 6.72 14.77
N ILE A 54 -20.08 6.42 15.61
CA ILE A 54 -18.67 6.66 15.26
C ILE A 54 -18.27 5.79 14.06
N ALA A 55 -18.67 4.53 14.02
CA ALA A 55 -18.42 3.64 12.90
C ALA A 55 -19.06 4.16 11.62
N ASP A 56 -20.32 4.59 11.66
CA ASP A 56 -21.05 5.14 10.51
C ASP A 56 -20.41 6.45 10.01
N GLN A 57 -20.03 7.33 10.93
CA GLN A 57 -19.32 8.58 10.57
C GLN A 57 -17.97 8.31 9.95
N ASN A 58 -17.23 7.33 10.46
CA ASN A 58 -15.94 6.94 9.89
C ASN A 58 -16.12 6.31 8.49
N ALA A 59 -17.11 5.44 8.32
CA ALA A 59 -17.47 4.86 7.03
C ALA A 59 -17.85 5.95 6.01
N ALA A 60 -18.66 6.94 6.43
CA ALA A 60 -19.03 8.07 5.59
C ALA A 60 -17.82 8.93 5.18
N LYS A 61 -16.90 9.20 6.12
CA LYS A 61 -15.65 9.93 5.84
C LYS A 61 -14.77 9.17 4.85
N ILE A 62 -14.61 7.86 5.04
CA ILE A 62 -13.85 7.00 4.12
C ILE A 62 -14.47 7.07 2.72
N LYS A 63 -15.78 6.86 2.61
CA LYS A 63 -16.48 6.92 1.32
C LYS A 63 -16.38 8.29 0.63
N ALA A 64 -16.44 9.37 1.40
CA ALA A 64 -16.26 10.73 0.87
C ALA A 64 -14.83 10.95 0.36
N ALA A 65 -13.82 10.49 1.10
CA ALA A 65 -12.42 10.55 0.70
C ALA A 65 -12.15 9.73 -0.56
N GLU A 66 -12.74 8.53 -0.67
CA GLU A 66 -12.67 7.69 -1.87
C GLU A 66 -13.28 8.37 -3.09
N THR A 67 -14.46 8.97 -2.92
CA THR A 67 -15.15 9.69 -4.00
C THR A 67 -14.34 10.89 -4.48
N LEU A 68 -13.80 11.68 -3.53
CA LEU A 68 -12.94 12.83 -3.84
C LEU A 68 -11.71 12.39 -4.63
N ARG A 69 -11.06 11.32 -4.20
CA ARG A 69 -9.86 10.79 -4.84
C ARG A 69 -10.14 10.31 -6.27
N LYS A 70 -11.23 9.57 -6.50
CA LYS A 70 -11.65 9.16 -7.84
C LYS A 70 -11.94 10.37 -8.73
N THR A 71 -12.57 11.40 -8.17
CA THR A 71 -12.85 12.64 -8.90
C THR A 71 -11.54 13.35 -9.26
N GLN A 72 -10.59 13.47 -8.34
CA GLN A 72 -9.28 14.06 -8.59
C GLN A 72 -8.52 13.31 -9.68
N PHE A 73 -8.51 11.97 -9.63
CA PHE A 73 -7.88 11.16 -10.66
C PHE A 73 -8.52 11.40 -12.04
N ARG A 74 -9.85 11.44 -12.14
CA ARG A 74 -10.55 11.71 -13.40
C ARG A 74 -10.33 13.11 -13.95
N THR A 75 -10.23 14.11 -13.05
CA THR A 75 -10.09 15.51 -13.45
C THR A 75 -8.65 15.82 -13.86
N ASN A 76 -7.65 15.27 -13.17
CA ASN A 76 -6.25 15.51 -13.45
C ASN A 76 -5.41 14.24 -13.22
N PRO A 77 -5.52 13.25 -14.12
CA PRO A 77 -4.82 11.98 -13.97
C PRO A 77 -3.30 12.13 -13.95
N GLU A 78 -2.74 13.06 -14.73
CA GLU A 78 -1.29 13.25 -14.80
C GLU A 78 -0.71 13.72 -13.46
N GLN A 79 -1.30 14.73 -12.84
CA GLN A 79 -0.87 15.20 -11.52
C GLN A 79 -1.02 14.11 -10.45
N PHE A 80 -2.09 13.33 -10.52
CA PHE A 80 -2.30 12.23 -9.59
C PHE A 80 -1.24 11.13 -9.75
N LEU A 81 -0.90 10.78 -10.99
CA LEU A 81 0.12 9.79 -11.29
C LEU A 81 1.52 10.28 -10.90
N GLU A 82 1.81 11.54 -11.11
CA GLU A 82 3.05 12.19 -10.66
C GLU A 82 3.17 12.16 -9.13
N ALA A 83 2.10 12.48 -8.41
CA ALA A 83 2.05 12.39 -6.95
C ALA A 83 2.22 10.95 -6.43
N ALA A 84 1.82 9.95 -7.21
CA ALA A 84 2.06 8.54 -6.94
C ALA A 84 3.50 8.11 -7.26
N GLY A 85 4.33 8.99 -7.84
CA GLY A 85 5.72 8.74 -8.19
C GLY A 85 5.91 8.14 -9.58
N LEU A 86 4.88 8.08 -10.42
CA LEU A 86 5.02 7.56 -11.77
C LEU A 86 5.91 8.47 -12.63
N PRO A 87 6.75 7.90 -13.50
CA PRO A 87 7.66 8.70 -14.31
C PRO A 87 6.91 9.69 -15.20
N PRO A 88 7.41 10.93 -15.34
CA PRO A 88 6.83 11.89 -16.25
C PRO A 88 6.77 11.32 -17.68
N GLY A 89 5.63 11.50 -18.33
CA GLY A 89 5.39 11.00 -19.68
C GLY A 89 4.67 9.66 -19.77
N TYR A 90 4.33 9.03 -18.65
CA TYR A 90 3.31 8.00 -18.61
C TYR A 90 1.95 8.68 -18.53
N SER A 91 1.25 8.78 -19.65
CA SER A 91 -0.17 9.18 -19.68
C SER A 91 -1.04 7.95 -19.96
N ILE A 92 -2.31 8.05 -19.56
CA ILE A 92 -3.31 7.01 -19.86
C ILE A 92 -3.35 6.73 -21.36
N ASP A 93 -3.30 7.77 -22.18
CA ASP A 93 -3.35 7.64 -23.63
C ASP A 93 -2.11 6.92 -24.19
N LYS A 94 -0.92 7.23 -23.68
CA LYS A 94 0.32 6.55 -24.11
C LYS A 94 0.35 5.08 -23.68
N ALA A 95 -0.10 4.77 -22.47
CA ALA A 95 -0.18 3.40 -21.99
C ALA A 95 -1.24 2.62 -22.78
N SER A 96 -2.40 3.20 -23.02
CA SER A 96 -3.48 2.62 -23.83
C SER A 96 -3.03 2.41 -25.29
N GLY A 97 -2.36 3.37 -25.89
CA GLY A 97 -1.81 3.25 -27.23
C GLY A 97 -0.80 2.12 -27.37
N LYS A 98 0.09 1.94 -26.40
CA LYS A 98 1.05 0.81 -26.39
C LYS A 98 0.38 -0.54 -26.17
N LEU A 99 -0.69 -0.61 -25.37
CA LEU A 99 -1.49 -1.83 -25.22
C LEU A 99 -2.12 -2.28 -26.52
N LEU A 100 -2.59 -1.36 -27.34
CA LEU A 100 -3.20 -1.66 -28.63
C LEU A 100 -2.16 -2.13 -29.67
N THR A 101 -0.94 -1.57 -29.65
CA THR A 101 0.09 -1.80 -30.67
C THR A 101 1.09 -2.89 -30.31
N ALA A 102 1.21 -3.25 -29.03
CA ALA A 102 2.20 -4.22 -28.55
C ALA A 102 1.52 -5.39 -27.81
N PRO A 103 1.27 -6.53 -28.49
CA PRO A 103 0.58 -7.68 -27.89
C PRO A 103 1.19 -8.16 -26.57
N ILE A 104 2.53 -8.15 -26.46
CA ILE A 104 3.20 -8.56 -25.21
C ILE A 104 2.85 -7.68 -24.03
N VAL A 105 2.68 -6.36 -24.24
CA VAL A 105 2.28 -5.42 -23.19
C VAL A 105 0.84 -5.71 -22.73
N ARG A 106 -0.04 -6.02 -23.69
CA ARG A 106 -1.43 -6.39 -23.38
C ARG A 106 -1.50 -7.67 -22.57
N TYR A 107 -0.81 -8.73 -22.98
CA TYR A 107 -0.74 -9.98 -22.23
C TYR A 107 -0.18 -9.79 -20.83
N ALA A 108 0.88 -8.98 -20.70
CA ALA A 108 1.45 -8.67 -19.40
C ALA A 108 0.47 -7.91 -18.50
N ALA A 109 -0.26 -6.94 -19.06
CA ALA A 109 -1.27 -6.19 -18.31
C ALA A 109 -2.45 -7.07 -17.89
N GLU A 110 -2.97 -7.92 -18.80
CA GLU A 110 -4.03 -8.88 -18.48
C GLU A 110 -3.59 -9.84 -17.36
N TRP A 111 -2.37 -10.36 -17.46
CA TRP A 111 -1.81 -11.24 -16.46
C TRP A 111 -1.65 -10.54 -15.11
N LEU A 112 -1.09 -9.33 -15.06
CA LEU A 112 -0.98 -8.53 -13.84
C LEU A 112 -2.34 -8.22 -13.22
N TRP A 113 -3.33 -7.91 -14.06
CA TRP A 113 -4.69 -7.65 -13.59
C TRP A 113 -5.30 -8.87 -12.89
N GLN A 114 -5.10 -10.06 -13.45
CA GLN A 114 -5.55 -11.31 -12.82
C GLN A 114 -4.84 -11.62 -11.49
N HIS A 115 -3.58 -11.16 -11.34
CA HIS A 115 -2.76 -11.40 -10.16
C HIS A 115 -2.53 -10.15 -9.29
N ARG A 116 -3.40 -9.14 -9.44
CA ARG A 116 -3.23 -7.84 -8.74
C ARG A 116 -3.31 -7.91 -7.22
N SER A 117 -3.82 -9.00 -6.69
CA SER A 117 -3.86 -9.28 -5.24
C SER A 117 -2.59 -9.95 -4.71
N CYS A 118 -1.60 -10.22 -5.56
CA CYS A 118 -0.38 -10.93 -5.20
C CYS A 118 0.85 -10.02 -5.25
N ASN A 119 1.92 -10.40 -4.55
CA ASN A 119 3.24 -9.86 -4.82
C ASN A 119 3.75 -10.46 -6.12
N VAL A 120 4.37 -9.63 -6.97
CA VAL A 120 4.80 -10.03 -8.30
C VAL A 120 6.27 -9.68 -8.51
N LEU A 121 7.04 -10.62 -9.01
CA LEU A 121 8.34 -10.38 -9.60
C LEU A 121 8.22 -10.53 -11.12
N MET A 122 8.38 -9.42 -11.85
CA MET A 122 8.31 -9.41 -13.31
C MET A 122 9.67 -9.19 -13.91
N SER A 123 10.12 -10.19 -14.66
CA SER A 123 11.40 -10.19 -15.37
C SER A 123 11.22 -9.98 -16.87
N GLY A 124 12.26 -9.52 -17.54
CA GLY A 124 12.29 -9.41 -19.00
C GLY A 124 13.32 -8.38 -19.48
N VAL A 125 13.68 -8.47 -20.75
CA VAL A 125 14.64 -7.54 -21.36
C VAL A 125 14.15 -6.09 -21.32
N THR A 126 15.08 -5.15 -21.46
CA THR A 126 14.74 -3.72 -21.59
C THR A 126 13.82 -3.53 -22.80
N GLY A 127 12.76 -2.74 -22.64
CA GLY A 127 11.79 -2.51 -23.71
C GLY A 127 10.70 -3.60 -23.84
N ALA A 128 10.74 -4.68 -23.06
CA ALA A 128 9.70 -5.73 -23.09
C ALA A 128 8.31 -5.27 -22.60
N GLY A 129 8.19 -4.06 -22.06
CA GLY A 129 6.91 -3.49 -21.66
C GLY A 129 6.53 -3.69 -20.20
N LYS A 130 7.46 -4.15 -19.34
CA LYS A 130 7.23 -4.37 -17.90
C LYS A 130 6.59 -3.16 -17.20
N SER A 131 7.31 -2.04 -17.21
CA SER A 131 6.88 -0.79 -16.57
C SER A 131 5.57 -0.27 -17.16
N THR A 132 5.41 -0.34 -18.50
CA THR A 132 4.18 0.09 -19.18
C THR A 132 2.98 -0.75 -18.74
N SER A 133 3.13 -2.07 -18.68
CA SER A 133 2.04 -2.97 -18.23
C SER A 133 1.68 -2.75 -16.77
N ALA A 134 2.69 -2.61 -15.91
CA ALA A 134 2.49 -2.36 -14.48
C ALA A 134 1.80 -1.01 -14.23
N VAL A 135 2.23 0.05 -14.90
CA VAL A 135 1.63 1.38 -14.80
C VAL A 135 0.17 1.37 -15.29
N PHE A 136 -0.10 0.70 -16.42
CA PHE A 136 -1.47 0.59 -16.92
C PHE A 136 -2.40 -0.11 -15.91
N VAL A 137 -1.95 -1.23 -15.33
CA VAL A 137 -2.75 -1.95 -14.34
C VAL A 137 -2.90 -1.12 -13.06
N ALA A 138 -1.85 -0.42 -12.64
CA ALA A 138 -1.91 0.50 -11.50
C ALA A 138 -2.95 1.61 -11.71
N MET A 139 -3.00 2.23 -12.89
CA MET A 139 -4.02 3.23 -13.23
C MET A 139 -5.44 2.64 -13.17
N LYS A 140 -5.62 1.45 -13.71
CA LYS A 140 -6.89 0.72 -13.66
C LYS A 140 -7.31 0.40 -12.21
N MET A 141 -6.38 0.00 -11.35
CA MET A 141 -6.65 -0.22 -9.92
C MET A 141 -7.06 1.08 -9.20
N ILE A 142 -6.48 2.23 -9.55
CA ILE A 142 -6.92 3.53 -9.02
C ILE A 142 -8.38 3.81 -9.46
N GLU A 143 -8.67 3.63 -10.72
CA GLU A 143 -9.98 3.96 -11.29
C GLU A 143 -11.09 3.03 -10.79
N GLU A 144 -10.86 1.72 -10.81
CA GLU A 144 -11.88 0.73 -10.49
C GLU A 144 -11.95 0.43 -8.98
N GLU A 145 -10.81 0.28 -8.32
CA GLU A 145 -10.71 -0.18 -6.93
C GLU A 145 -10.36 0.95 -5.94
N ASN A 146 -10.12 2.17 -6.44
CA ASN A 146 -9.64 3.32 -5.63
C ASN A 146 -8.33 3.02 -4.86
N ALA A 147 -7.47 2.19 -5.46
CA ALA A 147 -6.24 1.73 -4.82
C ALA A 147 -5.27 2.88 -4.55
N ASN A 148 -4.65 2.86 -3.37
CA ASN A 148 -3.55 3.75 -3.04
C ASN A 148 -2.23 3.10 -3.47
N LEU A 149 -1.55 3.71 -4.42
CA LEU A 149 -0.33 3.15 -4.97
C LEU A 149 0.87 4.11 -4.87
N ARG A 150 2.05 3.51 -4.90
CA ARG A 150 3.32 4.20 -5.04
C ARG A 150 4.18 3.52 -6.11
N TYR A 151 4.93 4.34 -6.82
CA TYR A 151 5.90 3.88 -7.81
C TYR A 151 7.27 4.48 -7.50
N TYR A 152 8.27 3.64 -7.47
CA TYR A 152 9.66 4.04 -7.28
C TYR A 152 10.55 3.28 -8.25
N THR A 153 11.60 3.91 -8.73
CA THR A 153 12.77 3.14 -9.14
C THR A 153 13.56 2.70 -7.91
N LEU A 154 14.32 1.62 -8.00
CA LEU A 154 15.16 1.18 -6.88
C LEU A 154 16.12 2.30 -6.45
N GLY A 155 16.64 3.09 -7.40
CA GLY A 155 17.52 4.22 -7.13
C GLY A 155 16.86 5.32 -6.29
N GLN A 156 15.61 5.67 -6.62
CA GLN A 156 14.84 6.63 -5.83
C GLN A 156 14.58 6.11 -4.42
N LEU A 157 14.15 4.86 -4.32
CA LEU A 157 13.86 4.23 -3.04
C LEU A 157 15.11 4.16 -2.15
N LEU A 158 16.26 3.79 -2.74
CA LEU A 158 17.54 3.76 -2.05
C LEU A 158 17.98 5.16 -1.55
N SER A 159 17.72 6.20 -2.33
CA SER A 159 18.02 7.58 -1.91
C SER A 159 17.17 7.99 -0.70
N LEU A 160 15.88 7.67 -0.71
CA LEU A 160 14.98 7.92 0.41
C LEU A 160 15.39 7.14 1.67
N TRP A 161 15.71 5.86 1.51
CA TRP A 161 16.15 4.99 2.60
C TRP A 161 17.46 5.46 3.24
N ARG A 162 18.47 5.84 2.43
CA ARG A 162 19.71 6.43 2.94
C ARG A 162 19.46 7.74 3.68
N SER A 163 18.49 8.53 3.24
CA SER A 163 18.13 9.78 3.94
C SER A 163 17.49 9.49 5.30
N ALA A 164 16.67 8.46 5.41
CA ALA A 164 16.08 8.03 6.68
C ALA A 164 17.16 7.53 7.67
N ARG A 165 18.12 6.73 7.20
CA ARG A 165 19.22 6.20 8.02
C ARG A 165 20.19 7.26 8.57
N ARG A 166 20.22 8.45 7.96
CA ARG A 166 21.02 9.56 8.50
C ARG A 166 20.37 10.22 9.71
N SER A 167 19.14 9.85 10.06
CA SER A 167 18.49 10.32 11.28
C SER A 167 19.15 9.64 12.49
N GLU A 168 19.20 10.33 13.63
CA GLU A 168 19.69 9.75 14.89
C GLU A 168 18.70 8.74 15.51
N ASP A 169 17.57 8.45 14.85
CA ASP A 169 16.55 7.50 15.30
C ASP A 169 16.95 6.07 14.90
N PRO A 170 17.25 5.18 15.85
CA PRO A 170 17.64 3.80 15.58
C PRO A 170 16.53 2.96 14.91
N GLU A 171 15.29 3.41 14.99
CA GLU A 171 14.14 2.75 14.32
C GLU A 171 13.78 3.41 12.97
N ALA A 172 14.61 4.33 12.48
CA ALA A 172 14.31 5.09 11.27
C ALA A 172 14.03 4.21 10.05
N ASP A 173 14.72 3.08 9.93
CA ASP A 173 14.57 2.13 8.82
C ASP A 173 13.21 1.45 8.86
N LEU A 174 12.81 0.93 10.03
CA LEU A 174 11.51 0.31 10.23
C LEU A 174 10.38 1.33 10.01
N LYS A 175 10.49 2.52 10.60
CA LYS A 175 9.52 3.60 10.40
C LYS A 175 9.42 4.04 8.95
N PHE A 176 10.53 4.02 8.21
CA PHE A 176 10.57 4.31 6.79
C PHE A 176 9.78 3.27 5.99
N LEU A 177 10.07 1.98 6.17
CA LEU A 177 9.36 0.90 5.50
C LEU A 177 7.85 0.91 5.86
N TRP A 178 7.51 1.13 7.13
CA TRP A 178 6.13 1.27 7.58
C TRP A 178 5.39 2.43 6.91
N ARG A 179 6.03 3.58 6.75
CA ARG A 179 5.43 4.73 6.05
C ARG A 179 5.22 4.47 4.57
N LEU A 180 6.15 3.76 3.93
CA LEU A 180 6.06 3.43 2.51
C LEU A 180 5.01 2.37 2.22
N PHE A 181 4.99 1.30 3.01
CA PHE A 181 4.19 0.12 2.70
C PHE A 181 2.92 -0.02 3.55
N GLY A 182 2.84 0.69 4.68
CA GLY A 182 1.71 0.59 5.60
C GLY A 182 0.44 1.32 5.14
N GLN A 183 0.57 2.29 4.22
CA GLN A 183 -0.53 3.13 3.76
C GLN A 183 -0.88 2.94 2.29
N THR A 184 -0.26 1.97 1.62
CA THR A 184 -0.47 1.71 0.19
C THR A 184 -1.05 0.32 -0.05
N ASP A 185 -1.89 0.21 -1.08
CA ASP A 185 -2.43 -1.08 -1.53
C ASP A 185 -1.46 -1.79 -2.46
N LEU A 186 -0.66 -1.00 -3.20
CA LEU A 186 0.35 -1.50 -4.14
C LEU A 186 1.56 -0.57 -4.16
N THR A 187 2.75 -1.15 -4.05
CA THR A 187 4.02 -0.48 -4.30
C THR A 187 4.74 -1.16 -5.46
N ILE A 188 5.03 -0.38 -6.49
CA ILE A 188 5.80 -0.83 -7.65
C ILE A 188 7.24 -0.34 -7.47
N ILE A 189 8.20 -1.27 -7.52
CA ILE A 189 9.64 -0.98 -7.49
C ILE A 189 10.20 -1.41 -8.83
N ASP A 190 10.55 -0.44 -9.65
CA ASP A 190 11.08 -0.66 -10.99
C ASP A 190 12.60 -0.54 -11.02
N GLU A 191 13.19 -1.02 -12.10
CA GLU A 191 14.65 -1.02 -12.32
C GLU A 191 15.43 -1.73 -11.20
N VAL A 192 14.83 -2.75 -10.58
CA VAL A 192 15.45 -3.49 -9.46
C VAL A 192 16.77 -4.11 -9.88
N VAL A 193 16.87 -4.57 -11.13
CA VAL A 193 18.10 -5.04 -11.76
C VAL A 193 18.29 -4.30 -13.08
N GLY A 194 19.30 -3.47 -13.12
CA GLY A 194 19.73 -2.75 -14.32
C GLY A 194 20.91 -3.44 -15.02
N LYS A 195 21.63 -2.67 -15.84
CA LYS A 195 22.88 -3.12 -16.49
C LYS A 195 24.07 -3.22 -15.53
N ALA A 196 24.01 -2.53 -14.41
CA ALA A 196 25.05 -2.51 -13.38
C ALA A 196 24.66 -3.37 -12.17
N ARG A 197 25.68 -3.87 -11.47
CA ARG A 197 25.51 -4.56 -10.19
C ARG A 197 24.83 -3.64 -9.18
N ILE A 198 23.89 -4.17 -8.41
CA ILE A 198 23.26 -3.43 -7.32
C ILE A 198 24.33 -3.16 -6.25
N SER A 199 24.37 -1.93 -5.71
CA SER A 199 25.27 -1.60 -4.61
C SER A 199 24.90 -2.39 -3.34
N ASP A 200 25.87 -2.56 -2.44
CA ASP A 200 25.63 -3.27 -1.18
C ASP A 200 24.45 -2.70 -0.40
N SER A 201 24.33 -1.37 -0.33
CA SER A 201 23.15 -0.73 0.28
C SER A 201 21.83 -1.02 -0.47
N GLY A 202 21.89 -1.25 -1.78
CA GLY A 202 20.71 -1.64 -2.56
C GLY A 202 20.31 -3.09 -2.30
N GLN A 203 21.30 -3.96 -2.08
CA GLN A 203 21.07 -5.36 -1.69
C GLN A 203 20.46 -5.43 -0.30
N GLU A 204 20.99 -4.66 0.66
CA GLU A 204 20.47 -4.54 2.02
C GLU A 204 19.02 -4.05 2.01
N LEU A 205 18.71 -2.97 1.30
CA LEU A 205 17.33 -2.47 1.18
C LEU A 205 16.36 -3.51 0.57
N LEU A 206 16.78 -4.21 -0.49
CA LEU A 206 15.94 -5.26 -1.07
C LEU A 206 15.72 -6.43 -0.11
N PHE A 207 16.76 -6.79 0.65
CA PHE A 207 16.66 -7.82 1.68
C PHE A 207 15.64 -7.41 2.75
N ASP A 208 15.72 -6.18 3.27
CA ASP A 208 14.78 -5.65 4.26
C ASP A 208 13.33 -5.65 3.75
N ILE A 209 13.12 -5.27 2.48
CA ILE A 209 11.79 -5.32 1.85
C ILE A 209 11.26 -6.75 1.79
N LEU A 210 12.08 -7.69 1.34
CA LEU A 210 11.68 -9.10 1.23
C LEU A 210 11.43 -9.73 2.60
N GLU A 211 12.19 -9.31 3.62
CA GLU A 211 11.99 -9.72 5.01
C GLU A 211 10.67 -9.20 5.55
N ALA A 212 10.36 -7.92 5.36
CA ALA A 212 9.10 -7.31 5.78
C ALA A 212 7.88 -7.98 5.11
N VAL A 213 8.01 -8.36 3.83
CA VAL A 213 6.97 -9.14 3.13
C VAL A 213 6.82 -10.54 3.74
N ASN A 214 7.95 -11.23 4.00
CA ASN A 214 7.97 -12.58 4.55
C ASN A 214 7.37 -12.65 5.96
N ASN A 215 7.62 -11.62 6.78
CA ASN A 215 7.11 -11.52 8.15
C ASN A 215 5.65 -11.05 8.22
N GLY A 216 5.03 -10.71 7.09
CA GLY A 216 3.68 -10.16 7.07
C GLY A 216 3.57 -8.73 7.60
N GLU A 217 4.68 -8.04 7.75
CA GLU A 217 4.74 -6.65 8.21
C GLU A 217 4.33 -5.68 7.10
N CYS A 218 4.45 -6.09 5.85
CA CYS A 218 4.07 -5.31 4.68
C CYS A 218 2.62 -5.55 4.31
N ARG A 219 1.76 -4.54 4.48
CA ARG A 219 0.35 -4.60 4.05
C ARG A 219 0.19 -4.34 2.55
N SER A 220 1.11 -3.60 1.97
CA SER A 220 1.14 -3.32 0.53
C SER A 220 1.54 -4.56 -0.26
N ARG A 221 0.93 -4.76 -1.41
CA ARG A 221 1.48 -5.69 -2.39
C ARG A 221 2.70 -5.06 -3.02
N ILE A 222 3.72 -5.86 -3.26
CA ILE A 222 4.98 -5.40 -3.83
C ILE A 222 5.13 -5.98 -5.23
N TRP A 223 5.32 -5.11 -6.22
CA TRP A 223 5.67 -5.53 -7.57
C TRP A 223 7.11 -5.12 -7.87
N LEU A 224 7.98 -6.10 -8.06
CA LEU A 224 9.39 -5.92 -8.41
C LEU A 224 9.55 -6.09 -9.92
N LEU A 225 9.98 -5.04 -10.61
CA LEU A 225 10.20 -5.05 -12.05
C LEU A 225 11.69 -4.94 -12.34
N GLY A 226 12.22 -5.81 -13.19
CA GLY A 226 13.64 -5.76 -13.49
C GLY A 226 14.07 -6.74 -14.59
N ASN A 227 15.36 -6.76 -14.86
CA ASN A 227 15.97 -7.69 -15.80
C ASN A 227 16.54 -8.90 -15.07
N PHE A 228 15.69 -9.61 -14.33
CA PHE A 228 16.08 -10.82 -13.60
C PHE A 228 16.30 -11.97 -14.60
N TYR A 229 17.54 -12.26 -14.92
CA TYR A 229 17.90 -13.45 -15.70
C TYR A 229 18.23 -14.60 -14.77
N ARG A 230 18.17 -15.82 -15.29
CA ARG A 230 18.72 -16.99 -14.60
C ARG A 230 20.20 -16.70 -14.33
N GLY A 231 20.61 -16.76 -13.07
CA GLY A 231 21.96 -16.35 -12.64
C GLY A 231 22.11 -14.88 -12.26
N SER A 232 21.10 -14.02 -12.48
CA SER A 232 21.21 -12.61 -12.08
C SER A 232 21.06 -12.39 -10.57
N ILE A 233 20.30 -13.25 -9.88
CA ILE A 233 20.17 -13.20 -8.43
C ILE A 233 21.52 -13.58 -7.79
N GLU A 234 22.18 -14.59 -8.30
CA GLU A 234 23.52 -15.00 -7.91
C GLU A 234 24.57 -13.91 -8.15
N ALA A 235 24.39 -13.14 -9.22
CA ALA A 235 25.31 -12.04 -9.54
C ALA A 235 25.06 -10.77 -8.71
N ILE A 236 23.86 -10.66 -8.13
CA ILE A 236 23.42 -9.47 -7.39
C ILE A 236 23.70 -9.60 -5.92
N PHE A 237 23.38 -10.75 -5.33
CA PHE A 237 23.48 -10.99 -3.90
C PHE A 237 24.69 -11.84 -3.56
N ALA A 238 25.41 -11.46 -2.50
CA ALA A 238 26.54 -12.24 -1.99
C ALA A 238 26.10 -13.60 -1.47
N ASP A 239 24.91 -13.67 -0.84
CA ASP A 239 24.22 -14.90 -0.45
C ASP A 239 22.83 -14.95 -1.12
N PRO A 240 22.69 -15.61 -2.27
CA PRO A 240 21.44 -15.63 -3.03
C PRO A 240 20.37 -16.56 -2.48
N ASP A 241 20.71 -17.56 -1.69
CA ASP A 241 19.76 -18.60 -1.28
C ASP A 241 18.63 -18.09 -0.38
N PRO A 242 18.87 -17.26 0.66
CA PRO A 242 17.80 -16.69 1.44
C PRO A 242 16.87 -15.79 0.61
N ILE A 243 17.41 -15.08 -0.35
CA ILE A 243 16.65 -14.20 -1.27
C ILE A 243 15.74 -15.01 -2.18
N ARG A 244 16.28 -16.07 -2.81
CA ARG A 244 15.51 -16.98 -3.66
C ARG A 244 14.35 -17.60 -2.91
N ARG A 245 14.61 -18.07 -1.69
CA ARG A 245 13.58 -18.68 -0.85
C ARG A 245 12.45 -17.71 -0.59
N ARG A 246 12.74 -16.47 -0.13
CA ARG A 246 11.73 -15.44 0.14
C ARG A 246 10.93 -15.07 -1.10
N ILE A 247 11.59 -14.94 -2.24
CA ILE A 247 10.91 -14.68 -3.52
C ILE A 247 10.02 -15.86 -3.89
N ALA A 248 10.49 -17.09 -3.76
CA ALA A 248 9.73 -18.28 -4.11
C ALA A 248 8.49 -18.48 -3.24
N GLU A 249 8.58 -18.16 -1.96
CA GLU A 249 7.49 -18.29 -0.99
C GLU A 249 6.45 -17.18 -1.11
N ASN A 250 6.85 -15.95 -1.46
CA ASN A 250 6.00 -14.77 -1.32
C ASN A 250 5.64 -14.09 -2.65
N PHE A 251 6.30 -14.43 -3.76
CA PHE A 251 6.09 -13.76 -5.05
C PHE A 251 5.66 -14.71 -6.15
N ILE A 252 4.75 -14.25 -6.98
CA ILE A 252 4.49 -14.90 -8.27
C ILE A 252 5.48 -14.34 -9.29
N CYS A 253 6.28 -15.22 -9.88
CA CYS A 253 7.32 -14.83 -10.83
C CYS A 253 6.82 -14.98 -12.27
N VAL A 254 7.01 -13.95 -13.08
CA VAL A 254 6.67 -13.94 -14.51
C VAL A 254 7.81 -13.37 -15.33
N ARG A 255 8.05 -13.97 -16.48
CA ARG A 255 9.02 -13.47 -17.47
C ARG A 255 8.29 -13.03 -18.74
N LEU A 256 8.57 -11.80 -19.17
CA LEU A 256 8.14 -11.31 -20.47
C LEU A 256 9.19 -11.74 -21.52
N ASP A 257 8.74 -12.51 -22.47
CA ASP A 257 9.54 -12.95 -23.63
C ASP A 257 8.99 -12.28 -24.91
N PRO A 258 9.63 -11.21 -25.40
CA PRO A 258 9.16 -10.50 -26.58
C PRO A 258 9.18 -11.35 -27.85
N GLU A 259 10.10 -12.31 -27.96
CA GLU A 259 10.22 -13.19 -29.13
C GLU A 259 9.05 -14.17 -29.20
N LYS A 260 8.66 -14.71 -28.06
CA LYS A 260 7.53 -15.65 -27.97
C LYS A 260 6.19 -14.94 -27.85
N LYS A 261 6.18 -13.61 -27.63
CA LYS A 261 4.96 -12.80 -27.37
C LYS A 261 4.11 -13.37 -26.24
N GLN A 262 4.74 -13.95 -25.22
CA GLN A 262 4.10 -14.67 -24.12
C GLN A 262 4.62 -14.21 -22.77
N CYS A 263 3.74 -14.28 -21.76
CA CYS A 263 4.13 -14.26 -20.36
C CYS A 263 4.40 -15.69 -19.91
N ILE A 264 5.63 -16.01 -19.59
CA ILE A 264 6.01 -17.34 -19.10
C ILE A 264 6.00 -17.26 -17.58
N LYS A 265 5.08 -18.01 -16.94
CA LYS A 265 5.12 -18.22 -15.49
C LYS A 265 6.43 -18.95 -15.17
N LEU A 266 7.33 -18.27 -14.50
CA LEU A 266 8.48 -18.94 -13.93
C LEU A 266 7.93 -19.77 -12.77
N LYS A 267 7.99 -21.09 -12.86
CA LYS A 267 7.95 -21.90 -11.65
C LYS A 267 9.05 -21.34 -10.76
N ALA A 268 8.70 -21.04 -9.51
CA ALA A 268 9.57 -20.42 -8.54
C ALA A 268 10.99 -20.96 -8.72
N LEU A 269 11.92 -20.10 -9.11
CA LEU A 269 13.34 -20.31 -9.31
C LEU A 269 13.81 -21.77 -9.05
N GLU A 270 13.35 -22.69 -9.90
CA GLU A 270 13.71 -24.09 -9.80
C GLU A 270 15.22 -24.21 -9.92
N LYS A 271 15.79 -24.95 -8.97
CA LYS A 271 17.18 -25.28 -8.70
C LYS A 271 18.09 -25.37 -9.92
#